data_bd76a20d0e9ca53d85538524d496a6cc
#
_entry.id   bd76a20d0e9ca53d85538524d496a6cc
#
_cell.length_a   1.000
_cell.length_b   1.000
_cell.length_c   1.000
_cell.angle_alpha   90.00
_cell.angle_beta   90.00
_cell.angle_gamma   90.00
#
_symmetry.space_group_name_H-M   'P 1'
#
loop_
_entity.id
_entity.type
_entity.pdbx_description
1 polymer ?
#
loop_
_entity_poly.entity_id
_entity_poly.type
_entity_poly.pdbx_seq_one_letter_code
_entity_poly.pdbx_strand_id
1 'polypeptide(L)'
;MSESNDFEKILGVDKIKSMRENAKLKRMSDGKGCTLCDYTGYTTSDNGKAAMCSCLKEQFFKELFHKANVPKAFWNKTVADWNTRTDNYGKDLGAQQNISEKIYSLLSFYERNLGNICRGKFPKLKHTYNVVREVCSIHFEGGIGSGKSFIAAVIVQSAIRRNLSAKYYDWTELIQILTDFEKKEQADEVLEEFKELDLVVIDGIEIYSYNHPQLSVHLDRISKARIHSGKPTLLFSNGNAQQISTGSGWNSLLKSCLTIRLPYIK
;
A
#
# COMPACT_ATOMS: atom_id res chain seq x y z
N MET A 1 29.06 -15.65 16.58
CA MET A 1 29.00 -15.58 18.05
C MET A 1 28.21 -14.34 18.39
N SER A 2 27.24 -14.45 19.08
CA SER A 2 25.83 -14.31 18.92
C SER A 2 25.32 -13.17 19.81
N GLU A 3 24.61 -12.21 19.24
CA GLU A 3 23.94 -11.09 19.92
C GLU A 3 22.91 -11.55 20.99
N SER A 4 22.52 -12.83 21.01
CA SER A 4 21.59 -13.35 22.00
C SER A 4 22.19 -13.50 23.42
N ASN A 5 23.50 -13.56 23.53
CA ASN A 5 24.16 -13.71 24.83
C ASN A 5 24.29 -12.39 25.62
N ASP A 6 24.18 -11.25 24.95
CA ASP A 6 24.34 -9.94 25.60
C ASP A 6 23.07 -9.51 26.34
N PHE A 7 21.88 -9.84 25.81
CA PHE A 7 20.59 -9.51 26.44
C PHE A 7 20.38 -10.31 27.78
N GLU A 8 20.77 -11.57 27.78
CA GLU A 8 20.70 -12.39 29.01
C GLU A 8 21.66 -11.93 30.10
N LYS A 9 22.80 -11.41 29.71
CA LYS A 9 23.80 -10.82 30.65
C LYS A 9 23.35 -9.49 31.24
N ILE A 10 22.62 -8.68 30.44
CA ILE A 10 22.18 -7.33 30.83
C ILE A 10 20.93 -7.36 31.72
N LEU A 11 19.98 -8.24 31.45
CA LEU A 11 18.65 -8.24 32.10
C LEU A 11 18.51 -9.37 33.18
N GLY A 12 19.36 -10.35 33.17
CA GLY A 12 19.23 -11.56 34.02
C GLY A 12 18.17 -12.54 33.53
N VAL A 13 18.47 -13.83 33.57
CA VAL A 13 17.63 -14.93 33.05
C VAL A 13 16.23 -14.93 33.66
N ASP A 14 16.11 -14.65 34.96
CA ASP A 14 14.84 -14.68 35.70
C ASP A 14 13.92 -13.52 35.30
N LYS A 15 14.49 -12.34 35.02
CA LYS A 15 13.72 -11.18 34.55
C LYS A 15 13.19 -11.41 33.15
N ILE A 16 13.96 -12.04 32.27
CA ILE A 16 13.52 -12.42 30.92
C ILE A 16 12.41 -13.46 30.97
N LYS A 17 12.53 -14.46 31.86
CA LYS A 17 11.47 -15.46 32.08
C LYS A 17 10.17 -14.82 32.56
N SER A 18 10.23 -13.94 33.57
CA SER A 18 9.05 -13.27 34.09
C SER A 18 8.38 -12.33 33.01
N MET A 19 9.18 -11.65 32.23
CA MET A 19 8.66 -10.84 31.11
C MET A 19 7.97 -11.69 30.04
N ARG A 20 8.53 -12.86 29.71
CA ARG A 20 7.91 -13.81 28.75
C ARG A 20 6.60 -14.37 29.30
N GLU A 21 6.56 -14.73 30.57
CA GLU A 21 5.36 -15.26 31.21
C GLU A 21 4.25 -14.24 31.34
N ASN A 22 4.57 -13.01 31.71
CA ASN A 22 3.62 -11.90 31.73
C ASN A 22 3.09 -11.57 30.32
N ALA A 23 3.95 -11.57 29.30
CA ALA A 23 3.53 -11.38 27.93
C ALA A 23 2.62 -12.52 27.44
N LYS A 24 2.91 -13.77 27.82
CA LYS A 24 2.08 -14.95 27.55
C LYS A 24 0.69 -14.78 28.17
N LEU A 25 0.62 -14.50 29.47
CA LEU A 25 -0.64 -14.33 30.20
C LEU A 25 -1.49 -13.21 29.60
N LYS A 26 -0.88 -12.07 29.27
CA LYS A 26 -1.55 -10.97 28.63
C LYS A 26 -2.12 -11.34 27.25
N ARG A 27 -1.37 -12.08 26.44
CA ARG A 27 -1.84 -12.53 25.12
C ARG A 27 -2.95 -13.58 25.21
N MET A 28 -2.90 -14.43 26.22
CA MET A 28 -3.98 -15.39 26.51
C MET A 28 -5.26 -14.66 26.91
N SER A 29 -5.18 -13.67 27.83
CA SER A 29 -6.34 -12.87 28.27
C SER A 29 -6.95 -12.04 27.15
N ASP A 30 -6.13 -11.50 26.24
CA ASP A 30 -6.55 -10.71 25.11
C ASP A 30 -7.09 -11.54 23.93
N GLY A 31 -7.08 -12.88 24.02
CA GLY A 31 -7.39 -13.78 22.93
C GLY A 31 -6.40 -13.70 21.75
N LYS A 32 -5.21 -13.13 21.99
CA LYS A 32 -4.16 -12.92 20.97
C LYS A 32 -3.10 -14.00 21.10
N GLY A 33 -2.74 -14.61 19.97
CA GLY A 33 -1.71 -15.65 19.94
C GLY A 33 -2.25 -16.97 19.44
N CYS A 34 -1.41 -17.98 19.50
CA CYS A 34 -1.75 -19.31 19.01
C CYS A 34 -0.97 -20.38 19.77
N THR A 35 -1.46 -21.61 19.66
CA THR A 35 -0.87 -22.80 20.30
C THR A 35 0.52 -23.14 19.74
N LEU A 36 0.83 -22.77 18.49
CA LEU A 36 2.16 -23.03 17.90
C LEU A 36 3.31 -22.36 18.67
N CYS A 37 3.06 -21.22 19.28
CA CYS A 37 4.06 -20.50 20.07
C CYS A 37 3.73 -20.53 21.57
N ASP A 38 2.80 -21.34 21.99
CA ASP A 38 2.30 -21.35 23.37
C ASP A 38 2.02 -19.93 23.89
N TYR A 39 1.33 -19.12 23.08
CA TYR A 39 0.97 -17.72 23.35
C TYR A 39 2.15 -16.75 23.58
N THR A 40 3.39 -17.20 23.48
CA THR A 40 4.59 -16.36 23.68
C THR A 40 4.82 -15.37 22.52
N GLY A 41 4.33 -15.68 21.35
CA GLY A 41 4.58 -14.92 20.10
C GLY A 41 5.90 -15.30 19.41
N TYR A 42 6.67 -16.23 19.98
CA TYR A 42 7.96 -16.67 19.45
C TYR A 42 8.02 -18.19 19.39
N THR A 43 8.74 -18.70 18.41
CA THR A 43 9.04 -20.11 18.19
C THR A 43 10.55 -20.29 18.14
N THR A 44 11.03 -21.48 18.37
CA THR A 44 12.45 -21.83 18.17
C THR A 44 12.59 -22.37 16.76
N SER A 45 13.50 -21.79 15.96
CA SER A 45 13.86 -22.32 14.65
C SER A 45 14.74 -23.56 14.78
N ASP A 46 14.89 -24.33 13.70
CA ASP A 46 15.72 -25.56 13.66
C ASP A 46 17.17 -25.31 14.09
N ASN A 47 17.64 -24.09 14.01
CA ASN A 47 18.98 -23.66 14.43
C ASN A 47 19.04 -23.20 15.91
N GLY A 48 17.99 -23.45 16.70
CA GLY A 48 17.90 -23.00 18.10
C GLY A 48 17.71 -21.49 18.31
N LYS A 49 17.52 -20.71 17.23
CA LYS A 49 17.30 -19.26 17.32
C LYS A 49 15.82 -18.95 17.52
N ALA A 50 15.54 -17.97 18.36
CA ALA A 50 14.19 -17.46 18.51
C ALA A 50 13.72 -16.77 17.20
N ALA A 51 12.53 -17.15 16.73
CA ALA A 51 11.89 -16.56 15.56
C ALA A 51 10.50 -16.03 15.96
N MET A 52 10.09 -14.93 15.37
CA MET A 52 8.75 -14.39 15.58
C MET A 52 7.71 -15.34 14.99
N CYS A 53 6.75 -15.77 15.83
CA CYS A 53 5.64 -16.61 15.38
C CYS A 53 4.76 -15.88 14.34
N SER A 54 4.17 -16.64 13.43
CA SER A 54 3.25 -16.11 12.42
C SER A 54 2.11 -15.26 13.02
N CYS A 55 1.57 -15.66 14.17
CA CYS A 55 0.51 -14.92 14.85
C CYS A 55 0.95 -13.53 15.33
N LEU A 56 2.16 -13.40 15.87
CA LEU A 56 2.71 -12.10 16.29
C LEU A 56 3.07 -11.25 15.08
N LYS A 57 3.66 -11.88 14.05
CA LYS A 57 4.00 -11.22 12.80
C LYS A 57 2.75 -10.67 12.10
N GLU A 58 1.65 -11.43 12.10
CA GLU A 58 0.39 -10.98 11.54
C GLU A 58 -0.21 -9.79 12.31
N GLN A 59 -0.20 -9.83 13.65
CA GLN A 59 -0.65 -8.71 14.47
C GLN A 59 0.17 -7.45 14.21
N PHE A 60 1.49 -7.58 14.14
CA PHE A 60 2.40 -6.48 13.82
C PHE A 60 2.07 -5.86 12.45
N PHE A 61 1.83 -6.68 11.42
CA PHE A 61 1.43 -6.14 10.12
C PHE A 61 0.05 -5.47 10.15
N LYS A 62 -0.92 -6.00 10.91
CA LYS A 62 -2.24 -5.35 11.06
C LYS A 62 -2.12 -3.97 11.69
N GLU A 63 -1.23 -3.78 12.66
CA GLU A 63 -0.95 -2.46 13.24
C GLU A 63 -0.32 -1.50 12.22
N LEU A 64 0.62 -1.99 11.42
CA LEU A 64 1.23 -1.19 10.34
C LEU A 64 0.21 -0.84 9.25
N PHE A 65 -0.67 -1.78 8.87
CA PHE A 65 -1.73 -1.51 7.90
C PHE A 65 -2.72 -0.46 8.40
N HIS A 66 -3.03 -0.49 9.70
CA HIS A 66 -3.87 0.54 10.32
C HIS A 66 -3.21 1.92 10.26
N LYS A 67 -1.93 2.01 10.64
CA LYS A 67 -1.15 3.27 10.56
C LYS A 67 -1.01 3.80 9.13
N ALA A 68 -1.00 2.89 8.16
CA ALA A 68 -0.93 3.24 6.74
C ALA A 68 -2.31 3.50 6.11
N ASN A 69 -3.38 3.58 6.89
CA ASN A 69 -4.77 3.79 6.47
C ASN A 69 -5.30 2.74 5.50
N VAL A 70 -4.74 1.52 5.48
CA VAL A 70 -5.26 0.44 4.63
C VAL A 70 -6.65 0.01 5.11
N PRO A 71 -7.67 0.00 4.25
CA PRO A 71 -9.02 -0.41 4.65
C PRO A 71 -9.05 -1.85 5.19
N LYS A 72 -9.66 -2.06 6.35
CA LYS A 72 -9.70 -3.35 7.07
C LYS A 72 -10.23 -4.51 6.23
N ALA A 73 -11.18 -4.23 5.32
CA ALA A 73 -11.75 -5.23 4.41
C ALA A 73 -10.71 -5.96 3.54
N PHE A 74 -9.54 -5.36 3.35
CA PHE A 74 -8.49 -5.91 2.49
C PHE A 74 -7.27 -6.46 3.24
N TRP A 75 -7.21 -6.41 4.57
CA TRP A 75 -6.00 -6.78 5.32
C TRP A 75 -5.50 -8.21 5.10
N ASN A 76 -6.39 -9.12 4.75
CA ASN A 76 -6.06 -10.52 4.48
C ASN A 76 -6.01 -10.83 2.96
N LYS A 77 -5.96 -9.80 2.11
CA LYS A 77 -5.92 -9.93 0.66
C LYS A 77 -4.51 -9.78 0.12
N THR A 78 -4.26 -10.44 -0.99
CA THR A 78 -2.99 -10.45 -1.72
C THR A 78 -3.23 -10.21 -3.21
N VAL A 79 -2.19 -10.01 -3.99
CA VAL A 79 -2.29 -9.93 -5.45
C VAL A 79 -2.91 -11.20 -6.05
N ALA A 80 -2.65 -12.38 -5.44
CA ALA A 80 -3.21 -13.65 -5.90
C ALA A 80 -4.74 -13.69 -5.82
N ASP A 81 -5.34 -12.99 -4.87
CA ASP A 81 -6.81 -12.92 -4.73
C ASP A 81 -7.48 -12.14 -5.87
N TRP A 82 -6.72 -11.46 -6.72
CA TRP A 82 -7.27 -10.84 -7.94
C TRP A 82 -7.87 -11.87 -8.89
N ASN A 83 -7.23 -13.01 -9.06
CA ASN A 83 -7.69 -14.07 -9.97
C ASN A 83 -9.02 -14.71 -9.55
N THR A 84 -9.30 -14.78 -8.24
CA THR A 84 -10.55 -15.38 -7.75
C THR A 84 -11.78 -14.50 -8.00
N ARG A 85 -11.60 -13.25 -8.41
CA ARG A 85 -12.71 -12.35 -8.75
C ARG A 85 -13.31 -12.62 -10.12
N THR A 86 -12.62 -13.36 -10.99
CA THR A 86 -13.07 -13.64 -12.35
C THR A 86 -14.23 -14.63 -12.40
N ASP A 87 -14.42 -15.45 -11.37
CA ASP A 87 -15.46 -16.48 -11.31
C ASP A 87 -16.89 -15.90 -11.17
N ASN A 88 -17.01 -14.62 -10.80
CA ASN A 88 -18.29 -13.94 -10.64
C ASN A 88 -18.76 -13.19 -11.91
N TYR A 89 -17.99 -13.23 -12.99
CA TYR A 89 -18.36 -12.58 -14.24
C TYR A 89 -19.13 -13.55 -15.13
N GLY A 90 -20.38 -13.18 -15.47
CA GLY A 90 -21.24 -13.97 -16.33
C GLY A 90 -20.68 -14.22 -17.75
N LYS A 91 -21.41 -14.88 -18.57
CA LYS A 91 -21.08 -15.58 -19.84
C LYS A 91 -20.22 -14.90 -20.92
N ASP A 92 -19.74 -13.65 -20.75
CA ASP A 92 -18.84 -12.95 -21.70
C ASP A 92 -17.35 -13.04 -21.28
N LEU A 93 -16.97 -14.20 -20.79
CA LEU A 93 -15.71 -14.49 -20.10
C LEU A 93 -14.43 -14.26 -20.93
N GLY A 94 -14.45 -14.46 -22.25
CA GLY A 94 -13.20 -14.54 -23.01
C GLY A 94 -12.38 -13.23 -23.07
N ALA A 95 -13.00 -12.09 -23.38
CA ALA A 95 -12.29 -10.82 -23.47
C ALA A 95 -11.97 -10.24 -22.09
N GLN A 96 -12.89 -10.39 -21.14
CA GLN A 96 -12.73 -9.90 -19.76
C GLN A 96 -11.71 -10.72 -18.99
N GLN A 97 -11.66 -12.04 -19.17
CA GLN A 97 -10.67 -12.92 -18.60
C GLN A 97 -9.26 -12.55 -19.08
N ASN A 98 -9.07 -12.30 -20.36
CA ASN A 98 -7.79 -11.88 -20.92
C ASN A 98 -7.31 -10.53 -20.33
N ILE A 99 -8.22 -9.58 -20.10
CA ILE A 99 -7.90 -8.31 -19.45
C ILE A 99 -7.52 -8.54 -17.98
N SER A 100 -8.27 -9.37 -17.26
CA SER A 100 -7.99 -9.69 -15.86
C SER A 100 -6.63 -10.38 -15.68
N GLU A 101 -6.27 -11.31 -16.56
CA GLU A 101 -4.96 -11.97 -16.57
C GLU A 101 -3.81 -10.98 -16.84
N LYS A 102 -4.02 -10.02 -17.75
CA LYS A 102 -3.05 -8.96 -18.01
C LYS A 102 -2.86 -8.05 -16.80
N ILE A 103 -3.95 -7.70 -16.12
CA ILE A 103 -3.89 -6.91 -14.89
C ILE A 103 -3.15 -7.69 -13.80
N TYR A 104 -3.49 -8.97 -13.59
CA TYR A 104 -2.79 -9.83 -12.65
C TYR A 104 -1.28 -9.90 -12.94
N SER A 105 -0.92 -10.09 -14.20
CA SER A 105 0.48 -10.14 -14.62
C SER A 105 1.21 -8.83 -14.35
N LEU A 106 0.55 -7.69 -14.59
CA LEU A 106 1.08 -6.36 -14.27
C LEU A 106 1.24 -6.17 -12.74
N LEU A 107 0.21 -6.51 -11.95
CA LEU A 107 0.26 -6.39 -10.50
C LEU A 107 1.36 -7.27 -9.90
N SER A 108 1.47 -8.50 -10.36
CA SER A 108 2.52 -9.44 -9.93
C SER A 108 3.92 -8.96 -10.32
N PHE A 109 4.06 -8.34 -11.50
CA PHE A 109 5.30 -7.72 -11.94
C PHE A 109 5.65 -6.51 -11.07
N TYR A 110 4.69 -5.61 -10.85
CA TYR A 110 4.89 -4.41 -10.02
C TYR A 110 5.24 -4.79 -8.59
N GLU A 111 4.49 -5.70 -8.00
CA GLU A 111 4.74 -6.22 -6.66
C GLU A 111 6.13 -6.80 -6.49
N ARG A 112 6.59 -7.65 -7.41
CA ARG A 112 7.95 -8.24 -7.38
C ARG A 112 9.05 -7.21 -7.46
N ASN A 113 8.83 -6.13 -8.21
CA ASN A 113 9.82 -5.07 -8.44
C ASN A 113 9.68 -3.88 -7.49
N LEU A 114 8.72 -3.90 -6.57
CA LEU A 114 8.34 -2.74 -5.74
C LEU A 114 9.55 -2.16 -4.99
N GLY A 115 10.40 -2.99 -4.39
CA GLY A 115 11.62 -2.54 -3.71
C GLY A 115 12.63 -1.85 -4.63
N ASN A 116 12.73 -2.25 -5.88
CA ASN A 116 13.59 -1.60 -6.88
C ASN A 116 12.96 -0.26 -7.32
N ILE A 117 11.65 -0.26 -7.58
CA ILE A 117 10.90 0.93 -8.00
C ILE A 117 11.02 2.03 -6.94
N CYS A 118 10.81 1.71 -5.68
CA CYS A 118 10.93 2.67 -4.57
C CYS A 118 12.36 3.20 -4.36
N ARG A 119 13.38 2.50 -4.87
CA ARG A 119 14.79 2.93 -4.86
C ARG A 119 15.22 3.61 -6.16
N GLY A 120 14.29 4.01 -7.02
CA GLY A 120 14.57 4.68 -8.29
C GLY A 120 15.13 3.77 -9.39
N LYS A 121 15.02 2.45 -9.24
CA LYS A 121 15.42 1.47 -10.25
C LYS A 121 14.20 0.97 -10.99
N PHE A 122 13.82 1.66 -12.06
CA PHE A 122 12.57 1.38 -12.77
C PHE A 122 12.71 0.21 -13.74
N PRO A 123 11.96 -0.89 -13.52
CA PRO A 123 11.98 -2.02 -14.43
C PRO A 123 11.24 -1.65 -15.72
N LYS A 124 11.73 -2.19 -16.82
CA LYS A 124 11.12 -2.04 -18.14
C LYS A 124 9.98 -3.04 -18.30
N LEU A 125 8.78 -2.56 -18.53
CA LEU A 125 7.62 -3.36 -18.88
C LEU A 125 7.37 -3.28 -20.38
N LYS A 126 7.25 -4.44 -21.04
CA LYS A 126 6.81 -4.50 -22.43
C LYS A 126 5.29 -4.37 -22.45
N HIS A 127 4.79 -3.20 -22.81
CA HIS A 127 3.37 -2.93 -22.91
C HIS A 127 2.75 -3.59 -24.16
N THR A 128 1.42 -3.73 -24.20
CA THR A 128 0.61 -4.40 -25.25
C THR A 128 0.91 -3.94 -26.70
N TYR A 129 1.55 -2.79 -26.86
CA TYR A 129 1.92 -2.20 -28.18
C TYR A 129 3.42 -2.27 -28.47
N ASN A 130 4.16 -3.24 -27.92
CA ASN A 130 5.63 -3.37 -28.06
C ASN A 130 6.43 -2.13 -27.56
N VAL A 131 5.82 -1.20 -26.87
CA VAL A 131 6.50 -0.08 -26.25
C VAL A 131 7.06 -0.50 -24.92
N VAL A 132 8.38 -0.45 -24.78
CA VAL A 132 9.08 -0.69 -23.52
C VAL A 132 9.09 0.61 -22.75
N ARG A 133 8.41 0.66 -21.61
CA ARG A 133 8.42 1.84 -20.71
C ARG A 133 8.98 1.46 -19.35
N GLU A 134 9.70 2.39 -18.77
CA GLU A 134 10.07 2.32 -17.37
C GLU A 134 8.82 2.58 -16.51
N VAL A 135 8.55 1.69 -15.57
CA VAL A 135 7.35 1.77 -14.72
C VAL A 135 7.75 2.26 -13.34
N CYS A 136 7.36 3.50 -13.03
CA CYS A 136 7.48 4.06 -11.69
C CYS A 136 6.09 4.23 -11.07
N SER A 137 5.31 5.16 -11.57
CA SER A 137 3.97 5.48 -11.10
C SER A 137 2.90 4.92 -12.05
N ILE A 138 1.76 4.53 -11.52
CA ILE A 138 0.64 3.98 -12.29
C ILE A 138 -0.64 4.73 -11.95
N HIS A 139 -1.41 5.05 -12.97
CA HIS A 139 -2.76 5.56 -12.84
C HIS A 139 -3.76 4.49 -13.29
N PHE A 140 -4.58 4.01 -12.35
CA PHE A 140 -5.66 3.08 -12.62
C PHE A 140 -6.97 3.86 -12.80
N GLU A 141 -7.55 3.76 -13.99
CA GLU A 141 -8.82 4.38 -14.36
C GLU A 141 -9.90 3.30 -14.51
N GLY A 142 -11.07 3.48 -13.90
CA GLY A 142 -12.16 2.50 -14.04
C GLY A 142 -13.39 2.87 -13.25
N GLY A 143 -14.53 2.29 -13.63
CA GLY A 143 -15.81 2.51 -12.98
C GLY A 143 -15.88 1.98 -11.54
N ILE A 144 -16.98 2.24 -10.86
CA ILE A 144 -17.28 1.70 -9.53
C ILE A 144 -17.29 0.16 -9.62
N GLY A 145 -16.71 -0.50 -8.62
CA GLY A 145 -16.64 -1.97 -8.58
C GLY A 145 -15.52 -2.60 -9.41
N SER A 146 -14.76 -1.85 -10.23
CA SER A 146 -13.68 -2.40 -11.06
C SER A 146 -12.46 -2.94 -10.29
N GLY A 147 -12.44 -2.83 -8.96
CA GLY A 147 -11.38 -3.38 -8.11
C GLY A 147 -10.25 -2.42 -7.76
N LYS A 148 -10.40 -1.13 -8.03
CA LYS A 148 -9.39 -0.10 -7.72
C LYS A 148 -8.93 -0.15 -6.26
N SER A 149 -9.84 -0.04 -5.32
CA SER A 149 -9.52 -0.03 -3.88
C SER A 149 -8.88 -1.34 -3.41
N PHE A 150 -9.25 -2.47 -4.04
CA PHE A 150 -8.57 -3.74 -3.79
C PHE A 150 -7.10 -3.67 -4.22
N ILE A 151 -6.82 -3.22 -5.45
CA ILE A 151 -5.44 -3.09 -5.97
C ILE A 151 -4.65 -2.12 -5.10
N ALA A 152 -5.22 -0.96 -4.79
CA ALA A 152 -4.63 0.07 -3.95
C ALA A 152 -4.18 -0.50 -2.59
N ALA A 153 -5.10 -1.17 -1.88
CA ALA A 153 -4.84 -1.75 -0.57
C ALA A 153 -3.78 -2.86 -0.61
N VAL A 154 -3.86 -3.76 -1.59
CA VAL A 154 -2.93 -4.90 -1.69
C VAL A 154 -1.51 -4.44 -1.98
N ILE A 155 -1.31 -3.44 -2.83
CA ILE A 155 0.03 -2.92 -3.13
C ILE A 155 0.64 -2.21 -1.92
N VAL A 156 -0.15 -1.42 -1.16
CA VAL A 156 0.34 -0.81 0.11
C VAL A 156 0.77 -1.89 1.10
N GLN A 157 -0.05 -2.94 1.29
CA GLN A 157 0.31 -4.07 2.16
C GLN A 157 1.61 -4.75 1.70
N SER A 158 1.75 -4.97 0.39
CA SER A 158 2.98 -5.56 -0.19
C SER A 158 4.22 -4.71 0.05
N ALA A 159 4.09 -3.38 0.00
CA ALA A 159 5.17 -2.46 0.33
C ALA A 159 5.58 -2.58 1.81
N ILE A 160 4.60 -2.51 2.72
CA ILE A 160 4.82 -2.62 4.16
C ILE A 160 5.47 -3.96 4.53
N ARG A 161 5.01 -5.07 3.94
CA ARG A 161 5.61 -6.41 4.16
C ARG A 161 7.06 -6.51 3.68
N ARG A 162 7.52 -5.58 2.83
CA ARG A 162 8.91 -5.45 2.35
C ARG A 162 9.70 -4.37 3.08
N ASN A 163 9.20 -3.90 4.22
CA ASN A 163 9.80 -2.82 5.03
C ASN A 163 9.95 -1.50 4.25
N LEU A 164 9.02 -1.20 3.34
CA LEU A 164 8.92 0.07 2.66
C LEU A 164 7.89 0.94 3.39
N SER A 165 8.17 2.23 3.51
CA SER A 165 7.21 3.19 4.04
C SER A 165 6.14 3.46 2.98
N ALA A 166 4.88 3.14 3.30
CA ALA A 166 3.78 3.28 2.36
C ALA A 166 2.52 3.75 3.07
N LYS A 167 1.69 4.55 2.39
CA LYS A 167 0.42 5.02 2.93
C LYS A 167 -0.67 5.06 1.86
N TYR A 168 -1.87 4.70 2.30
CA TYR A 168 -3.11 4.78 1.53
C TYR A 168 -3.84 6.06 1.93
N TYR A 169 -4.20 6.86 0.95
CA TYR A 169 -5.03 8.05 1.13
C TYR A 169 -6.35 7.86 0.39
N ASP A 170 -7.45 7.97 1.13
CA ASP A 170 -8.76 8.20 0.52
C ASP A 170 -8.81 9.62 -0.02
N TRP A 171 -9.28 9.77 -1.26
CA TRP A 171 -9.33 11.08 -1.92
C TRP A 171 -10.16 12.09 -1.16
N THR A 172 -11.32 11.69 -0.65
CA THR A 172 -12.23 12.59 0.05
C THR A 172 -11.63 13.09 1.35
N GLU A 173 -11.02 12.19 2.13
CA GLU A 173 -10.33 12.55 3.38
C GLU A 173 -9.11 13.45 3.09
N LEU A 174 -8.33 13.13 2.07
CA LEU A 174 -7.17 13.94 1.66
C LEU A 174 -7.58 15.35 1.31
N ILE A 175 -8.64 15.52 0.51
CA ILE A 175 -9.15 16.84 0.14
C ILE A 175 -9.62 17.62 1.37
N GLN A 176 -10.35 16.99 2.27
CA GLN A 176 -10.80 17.63 3.50
C GLN A 176 -9.62 18.15 4.34
N ILE A 177 -8.55 17.36 4.47
CA ILE A 177 -7.35 17.80 5.20
C ILE A 177 -6.69 18.99 4.49
N LEU A 178 -6.56 18.93 3.17
CA LEU A 178 -5.83 19.93 2.38
C LEU A 178 -6.59 21.27 2.22
N THR A 179 -7.92 21.27 2.37
CA THR A 179 -8.76 22.45 2.12
C THR A 179 -9.36 23.06 3.39
N ASP A 180 -9.27 22.36 4.52
CA ASP A 180 -9.78 22.82 5.80
C ASP A 180 -8.75 23.72 6.51
N PHE A 181 -9.14 24.96 6.74
CA PHE A 181 -8.27 25.93 7.43
C PHE A 181 -7.92 25.54 8.87
N GLU A 182 -8.82 24.81 9.54
CA GLU A 182 -8.59 24.34 10.90
C GLU A 182 -7.59 23.19 10.96
N LYS A 183 -7.36 22.49 9.83
CA LYS A 183 -6.45 21.35 9.69
C LYS A 183 -5.11 21.69 9.08
N LYS A 184 -4.68 22.95 9.16
CA LYS A 184 -3.44 23.40 8.52
C LYS A 184 -2.22 22.59 8.95
N GLU A 185 -2.08 22.28 10.23
CA GLU A 185 -0.97 21.45 10.74
C GLU A 185 -1.00 20.04 10.11
N GLN A 186 -2.18 19.41 10.04
CA GLN A 186 -2.35 18.12 9.38
C GLN A 186 -2.03 18.19 7.88
N ALA A 187 -2.39 19.29 7.21
CA ALA A 187 -2.07 19.48 5.81
C ALA A 187 -0.55 19.58 5.57
N ASP A 188 0.16 20.27 6.44
CA ASP A 188 1.63 20.37 6.37
C ASP A 188 2.29 19.02 6.68
N GLU A 189 1.79 18.23 7.65
CA GLU A 189 2.24 16.85 7.91
C GLU A 189 2.04 15.95 6.69
N VAL A 190 0.87 15.99 6.06
CA VAL A 190 0.60 15.23 4.83
C VAL A 190 1.57 15.63 3.71
N LEU A 191 1.86 16.91 3.55
CA LEU A 191 2.81 17.37 2.53
C LEU A 191 4.23 16.85 2.78
N GLU A 192 4.68 16.77 4.05
CA GLU A 192 5.96 16.15 4.40
C GLU A 192 5.92 14.62 4.18
N GLU A 193 4.83 13.94 4.59
CA GLU A 193 4.68 12.50 4.30
C GLU A 193 4.79 12.19 2.81
N PHE A 194 4.22 13.04 1.94
CA PHE A 194 4.34 12.85 0.49
C PHE A 194 5.78 12.96 -0.03
N LYS A 195 6.67 13.66 0.66
CA LYS A 195 8.10 13.70 0.32
C LYS A 195 8.84 12.44 0.79
N GLU A 196 8.53 11.99 2.00
CA GLU A 196 9.31 10.96 2.71
C GLU A 196 8.91 9.53 2.39
N LEU A 197 7.61 9.25 2.21
CA LEU A 197 7.13 7.90 1.96
C LEU A 197 7.72 7.28 0.69
N ASP A 198 8.11 6.01 0.76
CA ASP A 198 8.58 5.25 -0.40
C ASP A 198 7.48 5.04 -1.43
N LEU A 199 6.24 4.82 -0.98
CA LEU A 199 5.08 4.64 -1.85
C LEU A 199 3.88 5.44 -1.31
N VAL A 200 3.25 6.19 -2.19
CA VAL A 200 1.96 6.86 -1.92
C VAL A 200 0.89 6.28 -2.83
N VAL A 201 -0.26 5.98 -2.25
CA VAL A 201 -1.46 5.55 -2.97
C VAL A 201 -2.59 6.52 -2.69
N ILE A 202 -3.23 7.04 -3.73
CA ILE A 202 -4.43 7.89 -3.64
C ILE A 202 -5.57 7.17 -4.34
N ASP A 203 -6.59 6.78 -3.58
CA ASP A 203 -7.75 6.06 -4.09
C ASP A 203 -9.02 6.90 -4.07
N GLY A 204 -9.97 6.57 -4.94
CA GLY A 204 -11.26 7.22 -4.99
C GLY A 204 -11.25 8.60 -5.64
N ILE A 205 -10.28 8.89 -6.49
CA ILE A 205 -10.19 10.17 -7.20
C ILE A 205 -11.42 10.38 -8.08
N GLU A 206 -12.24 11.38 -7.72
CA GLU A 206 -13.48 11.71 -8.42
C GLU A 206 -13.41 13.09 -9.07
N ILE A 207 -13.94 13.20 -10.32
CA ILE A 207 -13.85 14.40 -11.14
C ILE A 207 -14.76 15.53 -10.64
N TYR A 208 -15.88 15.16 -9.98
CA TYR A 208 -16.97 16.10 -9.72
C TYR A 208 -16.79 16.97 -8.50
N SER A 209 -15.74 16.79 -7.74
CA SER A 209 -15.84 17.19 -6.36
C SER A 209 -15.38 18.58 -6.01
N TYR A 210 -14.47 19.26 -6.71
CA TYR A 210 -13.93 20.46 -6.04
C TYR A 210 -13.35 21.54 -6.96
N ASN A 211 -14.15 22.57 -7.20
CA ASN A 211 -13.68 23.87 -7.68
C ASN A 211 -13.11 24.71 -6.51
N HIS A 212 -12.16 24.16 -5.75
CA HIS A 212 -11.55 24.87 -4.65
C HIS A 212 -10.16 25.38 -5.05
N PRO A 213 -9.93 26.70 -5.06
CA PRO A 213 -8.64 27.27 -5.53
C PRO A 213 -7.43 26.72 -4.80
N GLN A 214 -7.55 26.50 -3.49
CA GLN A 214 -6.46 25.95 -2.68
C GLN A 214 -6.12 24.50 -3.01
N LEU A 215 -7.12 23.70 -3.41
CA LEU A 215 -6.90 22.32 -3.81
C LEU A 215 -5.90 22.22 -4.95
N SER A 216 -6.05 23.04 -5.98
CA SER A 216 -5.12 23.07 -7.12
C SER A 216 -3.68 23.36 -6.66
N VAL A 217 -3.50 24.27 -5.72
CA VAL A 217 -2.19 24.60 -5.17
C VAL A 217 -1.60 23.43 -4.40
N HIS A 218 -2.39 22.77 -3.54
CA HIS A 218 -1.91 21.61 -2.76
C HIS A 218 -1.60 20.41 -3.66
N LEU A 219 -2.47 20.10 -4.64
CA LEU A 219 -2.20 19.05 -5.62
C LEU A 219 -0.94 19.31 -6.42
N ASP A 220 -0.66 20.56 -6.76
CA ASP A 220 0.56 20.96 -7.46
C ASP A 220 1.79 20.73 -6.56
N ARG A 221 1.73 21.09 -5.29
CA ARG A 221 2.81 20.90 -4.30
C ARG A 221 3.13 19.43 -4.08
N ILE A 222 2.13 18.59 -3.78
CA ILE A 222 2.34 17.15 -3.55
C ILE A 222 2.85 16.45 -4.82
N SER A 223 2.32 16.82 -5.99
CA SER A 223 2.75 16.25 -7.27
C SER A 223 4.20 16.58 -7.58
N LYS A 224 4.61 17.84 -7.40
CA LYS A 224 6.00 18.26 -7.55
C LYS A 224 6.93 17.55 -6.58
N ALA A 225 6.52 17.41 -5.31
CA ALA A 225 7.29 16.70 -4.30
C ALA A 225 7.54 15.24 -4.73
N ARG A 226 6.52 14.54 -5.23
CA ARG A 226 6.64 13.14 -5.71
C ARG A 226 7.52 13.03 -6.95
N ILE A 227 7.35 13.92 -7.92
CA ILE A 227 8.18 13.92 -9.14
C ILE A 227 9.65 14.19 -8.79
N HIS A 228 9.93 15.18 -7.95
CA HIS A 228 11.30 15.53 -7.56
C HIS A 228 11.97 14.42 -6.74
N SER A 229 11.24 13.74 -5.88
CA SER A 229 11.79 12.62 -5.10
C SER A 229 12.02 11.36 -5.96
N GLY A 230 11.46 11.28 -7.17
CA GLY A 230 11.50 10.09 -8.01
C GLY A 230 10.79 8.87 -7.40
N LYS A 231 9.96 9.08 -6.38
CA LYS A 231 9.28 8.02 -5.64
C LYS A 231 7.92 7.69 -6.29
N PRO A 232 7.52 6.41 -6.35
CA PRO A 232 6.29 5.98 -7.00
C PRO A 232 5.04 6.52 -6.33
N THR A 233 4.06 6.85 -7.16
CA THR A 233 2.70 7.22 -6.74
C THR A 233 1.69 6.41 -7.54
N LEU A 234 0.75 5.77 -6.87
CA LEU A 234 -0.37 5.09 -7.53
C LEU A 234 -1.63 5.91 -7.36
N LEU A 235 -2.29 6.17 -8.47
CA LEU A 235 -3.52 6.96 -8.54
C LEU A 235 -4.67 6.08 -9.02
N PHE A 236 -5.82 6.18 -8.36
CA PHE A 236 -7.01 5.41 -8.69
C PHE A 236 -8.19 6.35 -8.87
N SER A 237 -8.73 6.44 -10.10
CA SER A 237 -9.82 7.36 -10.43
C SER A 237 -11.04 6.67 -11.03
N ASN A 238 -12.22 7.26 -10.82
CA ASN A 238 -13.48 6.83 -11.44
C ASN A 238 -13.65 7.35 -12.87
N GLY A 239 -12.71 8.17 -13.36
CA GLY A 239 -12.74 8.76 -14.70
C GLY A 239 -11.43 9.51 -14.99
N ASN A 240 -11.45 10.38 -15.97
CA ASN A 240 -10.26 11.10 -16.42
C ASN A 240 -9.73 12.08 -15.37
N ALA A 241 -8.71 11.69 -14.64
CA ALA A 241 -8.07 12.49 -13.58
C ALA A 241 -7.45 13.81 -14.09
N GLN A 242 -7.28 14.01 -15.39
CA GLN A 242 -6.79 15.28 -15.95
C GLN A 242 -7.77 16.43 -15.73
N GLN A 243 -9.05 16.13 -15.54
CA GLN A 243 -10.10 17.15 -15.34
C GLN A 243 -10.14 17.71 -13.90
N ILE A 244 -9.36 17.14 -12.97
CA ILE A 244 -9.42 17.52 -11.55
C ILE A 244 -8.69 18.82 -11.29
N SER A 245 -7.57 19.07 -11.97
CA SER A 245 -6.75 20.25 -11.77
C SER A 245 -6.04 20.67 -13.05
N THR A 246 -5.97 21.97 -13.27
CA THR A 246 -5.18 22.58 -14.34
C THR A 246 -3.73 22.85 -13.93
N GLY A 247 -3.37 22.55 -12.68
CA GLY A 247 -2.03 22.74 -12.16
C GLY A 247 -0.95 21.97 -12.92
N SER A 248 0.18 22.59 -13.17
CA SER A 248 1.27 22.02 -13.97
C SER A 248 1.89 20.79 -13.34
N GLY A 249 2.00 20.76 -12.01
CA GLY A 249 2.56 19.63 -11.25
C GLY A 249 1.64 18.42 -11.31
N TRP A 250 0.34 18.59 -11.09
CA TRP A 250 -0.65 17.51 -11.20
C TRP A 250 -0.65 16.88 -12.58
N ASN A 251 -0.72 17.73 -13.63
CA ASN A 251 -0.68 17.26 -15.01
C ASN A 251 0.66 16.55 -15.34
N SER A 252 1.77 17.01 -14.79
CA SER A 252 3.07 16.37 -14.96
C SER A 252 3.12 15.02 -14.28
N LEU A 253 2.55 14.88 -13.07
CA LEU A 253 2.45 13.60 -12.36
C LEU A 253 1.62 12.60 -13.17
N LEU A 254 0.44 13.00 -13.66
CA LEU A 254 -0.40 12.14 -14.48
C LEU A 254 0.29 11.69 -15.78
N LYS A 255 1.01 12.60 -16.46
CA LYS A 255 1.77 12.27 -17.68
C LYS A 255 2.93 11.32 -17.40
N SER A 256 3.50 11.33 -16.19
CA SER A 256 4.57 10.40 -15.78
C SER A 256 4.02 9.01 -15.45
N CYS A 257 2.72 8.87 -15.18
CA CYS A 257 2.11 7.60 -14.85
C CYS A 257 1.90 6.72 -16.09
N LEU A 258 2.03 5.41 -15.90
CA LEU A 258 1.48 4.43 -16.81
C LEU A 258 -0.04 4.34 -16.56
N THR A 259 -0.87 4.75 -17.50
CA THR A 259 -2.33 4.67 -17.34
C THR A 259 -2.84 3.28 -17.72
N ILE A 260 -3.57 2.65 -16.80
CA ILE A 260 -4.22 1.35 -16.94
C ILE A 260 -5.72 1.52 -16.79
N ARG A 261 -6.47 1.14 -17.82
CA ARG A 261 -7.94 1.11 -17.76
C ARG A 261 -8.42 -0.24 -17.28
N LEU A 262 -9.12 -0.22 -16.16
CA LEU A 262 -9.74 -1.40 -15.59
C LEU A 262 -11.08 -1.66 -16.29
N PRO A 263 -11.43 -2.93 -16.51
CA PRO A 263 -12.69 -3.27 -17.16
C PRO A 263 -13.88 -2.78 -16.34
N TYR A 264 -14.90 -2.31 -17.02
CA TYR A 264 -16.17 -2.00 -16.40
C TYR A 264 -16.88 -3.31 -16.06
N ILE A 265 -17.22 -3.48 -14.80
CA ILE A 265 -18.00 -4.62 -14.33
C ILE A 265 -19.46 -4.17 -14.29
N LYS A 266 -20.27 -4.71 -15.20
CA LYS A 266 -21.73 -4.53 -15.16
C LYS A 266 -22.33 -5.44 -14.11
#